data_b9423a73223c8fd5b629c6aeeada1b89
#
_entry.id   b9423a73223c8fd5b629c6aeeada1b89
#
_cell.length_a   1.000
_cell.length_b   1.000
_cell.length_c   1.000
_cell.angle_alpha   90.00
_cell.angle_beta   90.00
_cell.angle_gamma   90.00
#
_symmetry.space_group_name_H-M   'P 1'
#
loop_
_entity.id
_entity.type
_entity.pdbx_description
1 polymer ?
#
loop_
_entity_poly.entity_id
_entity_poly.type
_entity_poly.pdbx_seq_one_letter_code
_entity_poly.pdbx_strand_id
1 'polypeptide(L)'
;MNPSSAGWIKKFGSLPLTKTPSNTDVVLWYEDMAHWGMVYGIPWDVPSGLDLPHQPTADERCKVLMIYGFWSSYQMVHPKNNFDQLVHSLMEFFTVLGQDRKTMLGRLGFANDSYSQLETTLESRIFPNQGFVLGALGQSIINIWLFQDMLAWMAYLEGNKNVLEYRKELELTCFGLLYQLMGSLGVWEIMKPQLIHGTQFVAQELLLDQELLQTPISVKAYPPIAARYMVDFCLFAYLTQVKKPVWSQVNLWGSQTNIDPAYLSERYNGQIKWLENHQGFIDDGWEGLFGVQLYDRIKEWIQKLILRNSKRLIKELEGSGELLVLLSKSTHKELDVKERKKVQEQLLDIFKSIPSLAIFLLPGGALLLPLVVKLIPKMLPSAFDENRIEKEPNG
;
A
#
# COMPACT_ATOMS: atom_id res chain seq x y z
N MET A 1 -18.55 -14.92 -2.94
CA MET A 1 -18.26 -14.15 -1.68
C MET A 1 -17.82 -12.74 -2.09
N ASN A 2 -18.20 -11.68 -1.32
CA ASN A 2 -17.76 -10.30 -1.60
C ASN A 2 -16.92 -9.77 -0.43
N PRO A 3 -15.58 -9.66 -0.56
CA PRO A 3 -14.69 -9.21 0.51
C PRO A 3 -14.85 -7.73 0.89
N SER A 4 -15.59 -6.95 0.11
CA SER A 4 -15.91 -5.54 0.41
C SER A 4 -17.21 -5.36 1.19
N SER A 5 -17.94 -6.45 1.48
CA SER A 5 -19.20 -6.41 2.23
C SER A 5 -19.01 -6.97 3.64
N ALA A 6 -19.69 -6.40 4.65
CA ALA A 6 -19.67 -6.93 6.02
C ALA A 6 -20.09 -8.41 6.07
N GLY A 7 -19.48 -9.18 6.95
CA GLY A 7 -19.74 -10.61 7.10
C GLY A 7 -18.97 -11.51 6.12
N TRP A 8 -18.03 -10.95 5.37
CA TRP A 8 -17.26 -11.71 4.36
C TRP A 8 -16.37 -12.80 4.97
N ILE A 9 -15.77 -12.58 6.15
CA ILE A 9 -14.95 -13.60 6.83
C ILE A 9 -15.82 -14.77 7.26
N LYS A 10 -17.01 -14.51 7.80
CA LYS A 10 -17.97 -15.57 8.16
C LYS A 10 -18.39 -16.38 6.93
N LYS A 11 -18.61 -15.69 5.81
CA LYS A 11 -18.92 -16.31 4.53
C LYS A 11 -17.74 -17.15 4.03
N PHE A 12 -16.51 -16.66 4.15
CA PHE A 12 -15.29 -17.42 3.81
C PHE A 12 -15.22 -18.73 4.61
N GLY A 13 -15.42 -18.68 5.93
CA GLY A 13 -15.42 -19.86 6.79
C GLY A 13 -16.48 -20.92 6.45
N SER A 14 -17.49 -20.59 5.66
CA SER A 14 -18.51 -21.53 5.17
C SER A 14 -18.14 -22.21 3.84
N LEU A 15 -17.06 -21.80 3.18
CA LEU A 15 -16.69 -22.34 1.86
C LEU A 15 -16.16 -23.77 1.94
N PRO A 16 -16.29 -24.58 0.87
CA PRO A 16 -15.76 -25.94 0.85
C PRO A 16 -14.26 -26.03 1.11
N LEU A 17 -13.48 -25.05 0.63
CA LEU A 17 -12.02 -25.01 0.81
C LEU A 17 -11.58 -24.91 2.29
N THR A 18 -12.45 -24.45 3.19
CA THR A 18 -12.17 -24.44 4.63
C THR A 18 -12.52 -25.76 5.32
N LYS A 19 -13.15 -26.68 4.60
CA LYS A 19 -13.53 -28.01 5.10
C LYS A 19 -12.58 -29.11 4.64
N THR A 20 -11.73 -28.84 3.66
CA THR A 20 -10.68 -29.76 3.21
C THR A 20 -9.38 -29.43 3.95
N PRO A 21 -8.63 -30.45 4.42
CA PRO A 21 -7.32 -30.21 5.01
C PRO A 21 -6.44 -29.46 4.00
N SER A 22 -5.89 -28.34 4.41
CA SER A 22 -4.88 -27.66 3.63
C SER A 22 -3.59 -28.47 3.61
N ASN A 23 -2.74 -28.20 2.63
CA ASN A 23 -1.41 -28.79 2.55
C ASN A 23 -0.66 -28.54 3.87
N THR A 24 -0.09 -29.59 4.44
CA THR A 24 0.64 -29.55 5.72
C THR A 24 2.10 -29.11 5.56
N ASP A 25 2.54 -28.87 4.34
CA ASP A 25 3.92 -28.47 4.02
C ASP A 25 4.04 -26.95 3.97
N VAL A 26 4.86 -26.40 4.85
CA VAL A 26 5.12 -24.97 4.94
C VAL A 26 5.82 -24.40 3.70
N VAL A 27 6.61 -25.22 3.00
CA VAL A 27 7.28 -24.78 1.76
C VAL A 27 6.26 -24.63 0.65
N LEU A 28 5.35 -25.58 0.49
CA LEU A 28 4.27 -25.50 -0.48
C LEU A 28 3.30 -24.36 -0.16
N TRP A 29 3.00 -24.13 1.11
CA TRP A 29 2.23 -22.96 1.53
C TRP A 29 2.90 -21.65 1.11
N TYR A 30 4.22 -21.56 1.30
CA TYR A 30 4.98 -20.37 0.86
C TYR A 30 4.95 -20.18 -0.65
N GLU A 31 5.11 -21.28 -1.42
CA GLU A 31 5.02 -21.23 -2.89
C GLU A 31 3.66 -20.76 -3.37
N ASP A 32 2.58 -21.23 -2.75
CA ASP A 32 1.22 -20.77 -3.04
C ASP A 32 1.07 -19.28 -2.78
N MET A 33 1.54 -18.78 -1.62
CA MET A 33 1.52 -17.35 -1.30
C MET A 33 2.37 -16.52 -2.28
N ALA A 34 3.51 -17.03 -2.71
CA ALA A 34 4.37 -16.40 -3.71
C ALA A 34 3.72 -16.42 -5.10
N HIS A 35 3.08 -17.56 -5.46
CA HIS A 35 2.37 -17.72 -6.73
C HIS A 35 1.25 -16.67 -6.89
N TRP A 36 0.52 -16.35 -5.82
CA TRP A 36 -0.54 -15.34 -5.84
C TRP A 36 -0.04 -13.91 -5.55
N GLY A 37 1.26 -13.69 -5.36
CA GLY A 37 1.86 -12.37 -5.17
C GLY A 37 1.87 -11.84 -3.74
N MET A 38 1.35 -12.58 -2.76
CA MET A 38 1.26 -12.12 -1.38
C MET A 38 2.64 -11.92 -0.74
N VAL A 39 3.61 -12.78 -1.07
CA VAL A 39 5.02 -12.68 -0.62
C VAL A 39 5.66 -11.36 -1.07
N TYR A 40 5.27 -10.85 -2.22
CA TYR A 40 5.80 -9.63 -2.83
C TYR A 40 5.01 -8.38 -2.46
N GLY A 41 3.98 -8.51 -1.62
CA GLY A 41 3.13 -7.39 -1.19
C GLY A 41 2.13 -6.92 -2.25
N ILE A 42 2.01 -7.62 -3.39
CA ILE A 42 1.10 -7.28 -4.48
C ILE A 42 0.35 -8.53 -4.94
N PRO A 43 -0.79 -8.83 -4.32
CA PRO A 43 -1.62 -9.95 -4.76
C PRO A 43 -2.16 -9.70 -6.17
N TRP A 44 -1.82 -10.60 -7.11
CA TRP A 44 -2.33 -10.57 -8.47
C TRP A 44 -3.34 -11.66 -8.77
N ASP A 45 -3.39 -12.71 -7.95
CA ASP A 45 -4.33 -13.82 -8.10
C ASP A 45 -4.83 -14.30 -6.73
N VAL A 46 -5.75 -15.26 -6.71
CA VAL A 46 -6.35 -15.86 -5.52
C VAL A 46 -6.50 -17.37 -5.72
N PRO A 47 -6.64 -18.16 -4.63
CA PRO A 47 -6.87 -19.61 -4.71
C PRO A 47 -8.03 -19.98 -5.63
N SER A 48 -7.83 -21.01 -6.46
CA SER A 48 -8.89 -21.58 -7.29
C SER A 48 -10.03 -22.13 -6.42
N GLY A 49 -11.26 -21.99 -6.87
CA GLY A 49 -12.46 -22.43 -6.12
C GLY A 49 -13.05 -21.37 -5.19
N LEU A 50 -12.50 -20.16 -5.18
CA LEU A 50 -13.15 -18.99 -4.59
C LEU A 50 -14.10 -18.36 -5.63
N ASP A 51 -15.40 -18.53 -5.41
CA ASP A 51 -16.41 -17.85 -6.22
C ASP A 51 -16.52 -16.39 -5.78
N LEU A 52 -15.76 -15.52 -6.45
CA LEU A 52 -15.81 -14.07 -6.28
C LEU A 52 -16.73 -13.49 -7.37
N PRO A 53 -17.65 -12.56 -7.03
CA PRO A 53 -18.73 -12.12 -7.94
C PRO A 53 -18.24 -11.30 -9.13
N HIS A 54 -16.99 -10.79 -9.07
CA HIS A 54 -16.34 -9.96 -10.11
C HIS A 54 -14.85 -10.24 -10.14
N GLN A 55 -14.15 -9.66 -11.11
CA GLN A 55 -12.69 -9.57 -11.00
C GLN A 55 -12.33 -8.83 -9.70
N PRO A 56 -11.66 -9.48 -8.75
CA PRO A 56 -11.40 -8.88 -7.46
C PRO A 56 -10.40 -7.72 -7.60
N THR A 57 -10.65 -6.67 -6.85
CA THR A 57 -9.69 -5.56 -6.70
C THR A 57 -8.46 -6.01 -5.93
N ALA A 58 -7.39 -5.22 -5.95
CA ALA A 58 -6.15 -5.57 -5.26
C ALA A 58 -6.34 -5.74 -3.74
N ASP A 59 -7.17 -4.88 -3.11
CA ASP A 59 -7.52 -4.98 -1.70
C ASP A 59 -8.38 -6.22 -1.38
N GLU A 60 -9.31 -6.57 -2.25
CA GLU A 60 -10.10 -7.80 -2.11
C GLU A 60 -9.24 -9.04 -2.19
N ARG A 61 -8.25 -9.07 -3.10
CA ARG A 61 -7.26 -10.15 -3.16
C ARG A 61 -6.43 -10.22 -1.87
N CYS A 62 -5.95 -9.06 -1.35
CA CYS A 62 -5.25 -9.02 -0.07
C CYS A 62 -6.07 -9.61 1.07
N LYS A 63 -7.33 -9.20 1.21
CA LYS A 63 -8.26 -9.69 2.24
C LYS A 63 -8.42 -11.20 2.18
N VAL A 64 -8.66 -11.71 0.98
CA VAL A 64 -8.84 -13.15 0.76
C VAL A 64 -7.56 -13.92 1.06
N LEU A 65 -6.41 -13.46 0.57
CA LEU A 65 -5.14 -14.15 0.78
C LEU A 65 -4.68 -14.10 2.23
N MET A 66 -4.95 -13.00 2.95
CA MET A 66 -4.65 -12.95 4.38
C MET A 66 -5.43 -14.02 5.15
N ILE A 67 -6.75 -14.05 4.98
CA ILE A 67 -7.56 -15.03 5.72
C ILE A 67 -7.27 -16.47 5.29
N TYR A 68 -7.01 -16.69 4.00
CA TYR A 68 -6.61 -18.00 3.50
C TYR A 68 -5.25 -18.44 4.07
N GLY A 69 -4.25 -17.55 4.06
CA GLY A 69 -2.92 -17.83 4.57
C GLY A 69 -2.92 -18.10 6.09
N PHE A 70 -3.71 -17.33 6.85
CA PHE A 70 -3.91 -17.61 8.28
C PHE A 70 -4.63 -18.92 8.53
N TRP A 71 -5.67 -19.25 7.76
CA TRP A 71 -6.38 -20.49 7.88
C TRP A 71 -5.50 -21.70 7.53
N SER A 72 -4.83 -21.66 6.39
CA SER A 72 -4.00 -22.79 5.94
C SER A 72 -2.83 -23.06 6.89
N SER A 73 -2.14 -22.02 7.37
CA SER A 73 -1.08 -22.17 8.37
C SER A 73 -1.60 -22.63 9.74
N TYR A 74 -2.80 -22.18 10.14
CA TYR A 74 -3.45 -22.65 11.37
C TYR A 74 -3.75 -24.16 11.32
N GLN A 75 -4.23 -24.64 10.18
CA GLN A 75 -4.54 -26.05 9.98
C GLN A 75 -3.29 -26.96 10.01
N MET A 76 -2.11 -26.44 9.67
CA MET A 76 -0.86 -27.20 9.81
C MET A 76 -0.57 -27.56 11.26
N VAL A 77 -0.84 -26.65 12.19
CA VAL A 77 -0.57 -26.84 13.62
C VAL A 77 -1.80 -27.44 14.34
N HIS A 78 -3.00 -27.09 13.92
CA HIS A 78 -4.26 -27.45 14.54
C HIS A 78 -5.24 -28.10 13.56
N PRO A 79 -4.93 -29.28 12.99
CA PRO A 79 -5.72 -29.85 11.89
C PRO A 79 -7.14 -30.29 12.26
N LYS A 80 -7.47 -30.37 13.55
CA LYS A 80 -8.81 -30.72 14.05
C LYS A 80 -9.66 -29.50 14.41
N ASN A 81 -9.07 -28.31 14.38
CA ASN A 81 -9.76 -27.10 14.78
C ASN A 81 -10.62 -26.56 13.62
N ASN A 82 -11.72 -25.92 13.98
CA ASN A 82 -12.62 -25.30 13.03
C ASN A 82 -12.29 -23.82 12.80
N PHE A 83 -13.03 -23.19 11.90
CA PHE A 83 -12.79 -21.80 11.51
C PHE A 83 -13.12 -20.79 12.64
N ASP A 84 -14.09 -21.08 13.53
CA ASP A 84 -14.37 -20.22 14.70
C ASP A 84 -13.17 -20.16 15.66
N GLN A 85 -12.49 -21.30 15.83
CA GLN A 85 -11.28 -21.36 16.66
C GLN A 85 -10.11 -20.59 16.04
N LEU A 86 -9.97 -20.57 14.70
CA LEU A 86 -9.04 -19.67 14.03
C LEU A 86 -9.36 -18.21 14.34
N VAL A 87 -10.62 -17.79 14.16
CA VAL A 87 -11.05 -16.40 14.41
C VAL A 87 -10.69 -15.96 15.83
N HIS A 88 -10.95 -16.81 16.82
CA HIS A 88 -10.60 -16.55 18.20
C HIS A 88 -9.08 -16.40 18.38
N SER A 89 -8.30 -17.33 17.87
CA SER A 89 -6.85 -17.32 17.97
C SER A 89 -6.21 -16.13 17.24
N LEU A 90 -6.76 -15.70 16.08
CA LEU A 90 -6.33 -14.49 15.40
C LEU A 90 -6.59 -13.22 16.21
N MET A 91 -7.73 -13.15 16.91
CA MET A 91 -8.00 -12.00 17.78
C MET A 91 -7.01 -11.92 18.95
N GLU A 92 -6.62 -13.05 19.53
CA GLU A 92 -5.56 -13.10 20.53
C GLU A 92 -4.20 -12.70 19.95
N PHE A 93 -3.83 -13.25 18.79
CA PHE A 93 -2.60 -12.88 18.08
C PHE A 93 -2.50 -11.39 17.81
N PHE A 94 -3.54 -10.77 17.23
CA PHE A 94 -3.52 -9.33 16.94
C PHE A 94 -3.50 -8.48 18.22
N THR A 95 -4.03 -8.97 19.32
CA THR A 95 -3.89 -8.31 20.62
C THR A 95 -2.45 -8.33 21.11
N VAL A 96 -1.75 -9.48 20.98
CA VAL A 96 -0.33 -9.61 21.33
C VAL A 96 0.54 -8.76 20.40
N LEU A 97 0.20 -8.70 19.12
CA LEU A 97 0.91 -7.89 18.13
C LEU A 97 0.76 -6.36 18.37
N GLY A 98 0.04 -5.97 19.43
CA GLY A 98 -0.10 -4.55 19.78
C GLY A 98 -1.04 -3.77 18.86
N GLN A 99 -1.91 -4.46 18.13
CA GLN A 99 -3.01 -3.85 17.38
C GLN A 99 -4.13 -3.42 18.33
N ASP A 100 -3.77 -2.54 19.21
CA ASP A 100 -4.31 -2.41 20.49
C ASP A 100 -5.34 -1.32 20.68
N ARG A 101 -6.04 -1.56 21.68
CA ARG A 101 -6.79 -0.80 22.69
C ARG A 101 -7.26 0.62 22.32
N LYS A 102 -6.45 1.48 21.68
CA LYS A 102 -6.90 2.84 21.32
C LYS A 102 -7.65 2.89 19.97
N THR A 103 -7.25 2.09 19.00
CA THR A 103 -7.96 1.95 17.71
C THR A 103 -9.10 0.95 17.80
N MET A 104 -8.94 -0.14 18.53
CA MET A 104 -10.01 -1.11 18.73
C MET A 104 -11.11 -0.57 19.66
N LEU A 105 -10.80 0.00 20.82
CA LEU A 105 -11.83 0.52 21.76
C LEU A 105 -12.59 1.73 21.20
N GLY A 106 -11.97 2.57 20.40
CA GLY A 106 -12.67 3.71 19.76
C GLY A 106 -13.60 3.30 18.61
N ARG A 107 -13.36 2.15 17.96
CA ARG A 107 -14.20 1.60 16.89
C ARG A 107 -15.08 0.42 17.32
N LEU A 108 -14.72 -0.28 18.41
CA LEU A 108 -15.40 -1.45 18.93
C LEU A 108 -16.76 -1.16 19.62
N GLY A 109 -17.15 0.10 19.76
CA GLY A 109 -18.46 0.45 20.29
C GLY A 109 -19.67 -0.10 19.51
N PHE A 110 -19.46 -0.68 18.32
CA PHE A 110 -20.54 -1.14 17.43
C PHE A 110 -20.36 -2.56 16.85
N ALA A 111 -19.23 -3.23 17.05
CA ALA A 111 -19.04 -4.59 16.54
C ALA A 111 -19.38 -5.62 17.63
N ASN A 112 -20.52 -6.28 17.50
CA ASN A 112 -21.06 -7.22 18.51
C ASN A 112 -20.51 -8.65 18.38
N ASP A 113 -19.67 -8.96 17.36
CA ASP A 113 -19.16 -10.33 17.17
C ASP A 113 -17.69 -10.34 16.71
N SER A 114 -17.00 -11.45 16.99
CA SER A 114 -15.57 -11.64 16.71
C SER A 114 -15.23 -11.55 15.23
N TYR A 115 -16.14 -11.92 14.34
CA TYR A 115 -15.93 -11.85 12.89
C TYR A 115 -15.84 -10.40 12.41
N SER A 116 -16.78 -9.55 12.83
CA SER A 116 -16.79 -8.13 12.50
C SER A 116 -15.56 -7.41 13.07
N GLN A 117 -15.11 -7.82 14.26
CA GLN A 117 -13.89 -7.29 14.87
C GLN A 117 -12.66 -7.68 14.04
N LEU A 118 -12.57 -8.95 13.59
CA LEU A 118 -11.48 -9.43 12.76
C LEU A 118 -11.49 -8.73 11.38
N GLU A 119 -12.66 -8.53 10.76
CA GLU A 119 -12.78 -7.76 9.51
C GLU A 119 -12.19 -6.36 9.65
N THR A 120 -12.53 -5.64 10.71
CA THR A 120 -12.00 -4.30 11.00
C THR A 120 -10.48 -4.34 11.25
N THR A 121 -10.00 -5.36 11.96
CA THR A 121 -8.57 -5.53 12.24
C THR A 121 -7.80 -5.76 10.95
N LEU A 122 -8.24 -6.69 10.09
CA LEU A 122 -7.59 -6.95 8.80
C LEU A 122 -7.61 -5.72 7.89
N GLU A 123 -8.73 -4.99 7.84
CA GLU A 123 -8.81 -3.73 7.09
C GLU A 123 -7.75 -2.73 7.55
N SER A 124 -7.56 -2.58 8.87
CA SER A 124 -6.55 -1.68 9.42
C SER A 124 -5.10 -2.11 9.13
N ARG A 125 -4.87 -3.42 8.92
CA ARG A 125 -3.56 -3.95 8.53
C ARG A 125 -3.28 -3.74 7.05
N ILE A 126 -4.29 -3.96 6.21
CA ILE A 126 -4.19 -3.79 4.75
C ILE A 126 -3.95 -2.32 4.41
N PHE A 127 -4.57 -1.41 5.14
CA PHE A 127 -4.48 0.02 4.92
C PHE A 127 -3.99 0.77 6.16
N PRO A 128 -2.72 0.57 6.57
CA PRO A 128 -2.18 1.29 7.72
C PRO A 128 -2.04 2.78 7.38
N ASN A 129 -2.24 3.61 8.38
CA ASN A 129 -1.97 5.05 8.27
C ASN A 129 -2.62 5.72 7.05
N GLN A 130 -3.85 5.33 6.72
CA GLN A 130 -4.61 6.11 5.75
C GLN A 130 -4.70 7.54 6.27
N GLY A 131 -3.73 8.36 5.87
CA GLY A 131 -3.90 9.79 5.93
C GLY A 131 -5.24 10.04 5.23
N PHE A 132 -6.15 10.74 5.89
CA PHE A 132 -7.53 10.97 5.49
C PHE A 132 -7.67 11.30 3.98
N VAL A 133 -6.66 11.91 3.39
CA VAL A 133 -6.61 12.31 1.98
C VAL A 133 -6.50 11.11 1.02
N LEU A 134 -5.63 10.14 1.31
CA LEU A 134 -5.44 8.98 0.41
C LEU A 134 -6.64 8.02 0.49
N GLY A 135 -7.19 7.79 1.69
CA GLY A 135 -8.41 6.99 1.84
C GLY A 135 -9.64 7.63 1.18
N ALA A 136 -9.75 8.96 1.25
CA ALA A 136 -10.82 9.72 0.59
C ALA A 136 -10.65 9.79 -0.94
N LEU A 137 -9.43 9.60 -1.46
CA LEU A 137 -9.14 9.47 -2.89
C LEU A 137 -9.61 8.12 -3.46
N GLY A 138 -10.11 7.20 -2.63
CA GLY A 138 -10.49 5.86 -3.06
C GLY A 138 -9.29 5.02 -3.55
N GLN A 139 -8.06 5.48 -3.28
CA GLN A 139 -6.81 4.81 -3.63
C GLN A 139 -6.07 4.48 -2.34
N SER A 140 -6.44 3.35 -1.78
CA SER A 140 -5.75 2.79 -0.63
C SER A 140 -4.43 2.19 -1.10
N ILE A 141 -3.32 2.70 -0.59
CA ILE A 141 -2.02 2.05 -0.78
C ILE A 141 -2.01 0.82 0.10
N ILE A 142 -1.93 -0.34 -0.53
CA ILE A 142 -1.87 -1.61 0.17
C ILE A 142 -0.53 -1.72 0.90
N ASN A 143 -0.58 -2.23 2.10
CA ASN A 143 0.61 -2.51 2.88
C ASN A 143 1.41 -3.67 2.28
N ILE A 144 2.55 -3.39 1.70
CA ILE A 144 3.44 -4.40 1.10
C ILE A 144 4.08 -5.35 2.13
N TRP A 145 4.00 -5.01 3.42
CA TRP A 145 4.59 -5.78 4.51
C TRP A 145 3.65 -6.84 5.12
N LEU A 146 2.46 -7.04 4.53
CA LEU A 146 1.42 -7.93 5.08
C LEU A 146 1.89 -9.38 5.26
N PHE A 147 2.79 -9.87 4.42
CA PHE A 147 3.32 -11.22 4.56
C PHE A 147 4.12 -11.41 5.87
N GLN A 148 4.71 -10.35 6.39
CA GLN A 148 5.40 -10.40 7.70
C GLN A 148 4.43 -10.64 8.87
N ASP A 149 3.16 -10.26 8.74
CA ASP A 149 2.15 -10.59 9.74
C ASP A 149 1.84 -12.10 9.72
N MET A 150 1.88 -12.73 8.53
CA MET A 150 1.74 -14.18 8.42
C MET A 150 2.94 -14.93 9.00
N LEU A 151 4.17 -14.42 8.81
CA LEU A 151 5.37 -15.00 9.44
C LEU A 151 5.32 -14.86 10.97
N ALA A 152 4.88 -13.70 11.46
CA ALA A 152 4.69 -13.48 12.89
C ALA A 152 3.58 -14.38 13.48
N TRP A 153 2.50 -14.61 12.73
CA TRP A 153 1.45 -15.55 13.07
C TRP A 153 1.98 -17.00 13.17
N MET A 154 2.80 -17.43 12.22
CA MET A 154 3.41 -18.77 12.30
C MET A 154 4.29 -18.91 13.52
N ALA A 155 5.12 -17.91 13.83
CA ALA A 155 5.92 -17.90 15.05
C ALA A 155 5.03 -17.94 16.32
N TYR A 156 3.88 -17.24 16.32
CA TYR A 156 2.90 -17.30 17.39
C TYR A 156 2.34 -18.72 17.58
N LEU A 157 1.97 -19.40 16.49
CA LEU A 157 1.47 -20.77 16.52
C LEU A 157 2.53 -21.78 17.05
N GLU A 158 3.80 -21.51 16.78
CA GLU A 158 4.94 -22.28 17.31
C GLU A 158 5.27 -21.95 18.78
N GLY A 159 4.52 -21.04 19.41
CA GLY A 159 4.67 -20.70 20.81
C GLY A 159 5.66 -19.57 21.11
N ASN A 160 6.05 -18.78 20.12
CA ASN A 160 6.86 -17.60 20.35
C ASN A 160 6.10 -16.59 21.23
N LYS A 161 6.65 -16.29 22.41
CA LYS A 161 6.05 -15.36 23.37
C LYS A 161 6.36 -13.89 23.05
N ASN A 162 7.38 -13.62 22.21
CA ASN A 162 7.86 -12.29 21.87
C ASN A 162 7.50 -11.93 20.41
N VAL A 163 6.27 -12.22 20.00
CA VAL A 163 5.79 -12.05 18.62
C VAL A 163 5.93 -10.61 18.13
N LEU A 164 5.68 -9.63 19.01
CA LEU A 164 5.82 -8.21 18.69
C LEU A 164 7.26 -7.85 18.33
N GLU A 165 8.24 -8.28 19.14
CA GLU A 165 9.66 -8.03 18.85
C GLU A 165 10.10 -8.79 17.60
N TYR A 166 9.65 -10.03 17.41
CA TYR A 166 9.92 -10.79 16.18
C TYR A 166 9.39 -10.06 14.93
N ARG A 167 8.16 -9.52 14.99
CA ARG A 167 7.59 -8.74 13.88
C ARG A 167 8.38 -7.46 13.61
N LYS A 168 8.85 -6.78 14.68
CA LYS A 168 9.72 -5.62 14.59
C LYS A 168 11.05 -5.97 13.92
N GLU A 169 11.69 -7.04 14.34
CA GLU A 169 12.94 -7.52 13.76
C GLU A 169 12.80 -7.86 12.28
N LEU A 170 11.72 -8.54 11.87
CA LEU A 170 11.43 -8.82 10.46
C LEU A 170 11.37 -7.53 9.63
N GLU A 171 10.69 -6.51 10.13
CA GLU A 171 10.50 -5.24 9.43
C GLU A 171 11.83 -4.50 9.29
N LEU A 172 12.57 -4.32 10.38
CA LEU A 172 13.87 -3.63 10.41
C LEU A 172 14.89 -4.35 9.52
N THR A 173 14.94 -5.68 9.61
CA THR A 173 15.87 -6.50 8.83
C THR A 173 15.57 -6.41 7.34
N CYS A 174 14.32 -6.56 6.94
CA CYS A 174 13.93 -6.44 5.54
C CYS A 174 14.22 -5.06 4.97
N PHE A 175 13.96 -4.01 5.74
CA PHE A 175 14.24 -2.65 5.33
C PHE A 175 15.76 -2.40 5.21
N GLY A 176 16.55 -2.90 6.15
CA GLY A 176 18.01 -2.84 6.10
C GLY A 176 18.59 -3.60 4.91
N LEU A 177 18.09 -4.80 4.61
CA LEU A 177 18.49 -5.59 3.44
C LEU A 177 18.19 -4.85 2.12
N LEU A 178 17.01 -4.23 2.01
CA LEU A 178 16.66 -3.39 0.86
C LEU A 178 17.60 -2.19 0.73
N TYR A 179 17.91 -1.53 1.84
CA TYR A 179 18.85 -0.42 1.85
C TYR A 179 20.26 -0.85 1.41
N GLN A 180 20.78 -1.98 1.92
CA GLN A 180 22.07 -2.52 1.50
C GLN A 180 22.12 -2.89 0.02
N LEU A 181 21.01 -3.39 -0.54
CA LEU A 181 20.92 -3.74 -1.97
C LEU A 181 20.76 -2.52 -2.88
N MET A 182 19.99 -1.50 -2.48
CA MET A 182 19.54 -0.42 -3.34
C MET A 182 19.84 1.00 -2.84
N GLY A 183 20.35 1.16 -1.60
CA GLY A 183 20.49 2.48 -0.97
C GLY A 183 21.41 3.45 -1.72
N SER A 184 22.37 2.93 -2.49
CA SER A 184 23.26 3.74 -3.36
C SER A 184 22.65 4.05 -4.74
N LEU A 185 21.48 3.50 -5.05
CA LEU A 185 20.82 3.68 -6.34
C LEU A 185 19.83 4.86 -6.29
N GLY A 186 19.72 5.60 -7.37
CA GLY A 186 18.79 6.74 -7.46
C GLY A 186 17.33 6.39 -7.25
N VAL A 187 16.93 5.11 -7.42
CA VAL A 187 15.59 4.60 -7.15
C VAL A 187 15.25 4.57 -5.65
N TRP A 188 16.25 4.51 -4.77
CA TRP A 188 16.03 4.41 -3.31
C TRP A 188 15.24 5.58 -2.75
N GLU A 189 15.58 6.80 -3.12
CA GLU A 189 14.91 8.01 -2.63
C GLU A 189 13.44 8.09 -3.10
N ILE A 190 13.12 7.43 -4.21
CA ILE A 190 11.75 7.33 -4.74
C ILE A 190 10.95 6.27 -3.96
N MET A 191 11.58 5.13 -3.65
CA MET A 191 10.93 3.99 -2.99
C MET A 191 10.77 4.17 -1.48
N LYS A 192 11.76 4.81 -0.82
CA LYS A 192 11.83 4.94 0.64
C LYS A 192 10.54 5.44 1.29
N PRO A 193 9.85 6.50 0.81
CA PRO A 193 8.61 6.97 1.41
C PRO A 193 7.49 5.92 1.37
N GLN A 194 7.39 5.15 0.28
CA GLN A 194 6.38 4.11 0.11
C GLN A 194 6.70 2.87 0.96
N LEU A 195 8.00 2.50 1.04
CA LEU A 195 8.45 1.44 1.93
C LEU A 195 8.10 1.77 3.39
N ILE A 196 8.30 3.01 3.82
CA ILE A 196 7.97 3.46 5.18
C ILE A 196 6.45 3.46 5.43
N HIS A 197 5.64 3.66 4.40
CA HIS A 197 4.19 3.82 4.56
C HIS A 197 3.52 2.66 5.31
N GLY A 198 3.89 1.42 5.03
CA GLY A 198 3.31 0.23 5.67
C GLY A 198 4.03 -0.23 6.94
N THR A 199 5.15 0.42 7.31
CA THR A 199 5.95 0.02 8.47
C THR A 199 5.35 0.55 9.78
N GLN A 200 5.55 -0.22 10.86
CA GLN A 200 5.15 0.17 12.20
C GLN A 200 6.33 0.66 13.05
N PHE A 201 7.51 0.11 12.78
CA PHE A 201 8.69 0.28 13.62
C PHE A 201 9.81 1.05 12.91
N VAL A 202 10.05 0.77 11.63
CA VAL A 202 11.16 1.38 10.86
C VAL A 202 11.10 2.91 10.87
N ALA A 203 9.92 3.52 10.73
CA ALA A 203 9.79 4.97 10.72
C ALA A 203 10.27 5.60 12.03
N GLN A 204 10.07 4.93 13.16
CA GLN A 204 10.51 5.39 14.48
C GLN A 204 12.02 5.21 14.65
N GLU A 205 12.57 4.06 14.27
CA GLU A 205 13.99 3.76 14.37
C GLU A 205 14.85 4.65 13.45
N LEU A 206 14.36 4.94 12.24
CA LEU A 206 15.04 5.86 11.31
C LEU A 206 15.15 7.30 11.83
N LEU A 207 14.24 7.71 12.71
CA LEU A 207 14.32 9.01 13.38
C LEU A 207 15.37 9.01 14.50
N LEU A 208 15.71 7.84 15.02
CA LEU A 208 16.62 7.67 16.16
C LEU A 208 18.04 7.33 15.70
N ASP A 209 18.22 6.45 14.70
CA ASP A 209 19.53 5.96 14.30
C ASP A 209 19.59 5.48 12.84
N GLN A 210 20.24 6.25 11.96
CA GLN A 210 20.49 5.85 10.58
C GLN A 210 21.58 4.76 10.44
N GLU A 211 22.43 4.56 11.44
CA GLU A 211 23.49 3.55 11.42
C GLU A 211 22.93 2.13 11.47
N LEU A 212 21.72 1.94 12.04
CA LEU A 212 21.01 0.64 12.06
C LEU A 212 20.86 0.02 10.67
N LEU A 213 20.64 0.84 9.64
CA LEU A 213 20.48 0.36 8.26
C LEU A 213 21.80 -0.12 7.63
N GLN A 214 22.93 0.30 8.18
CA GLN A 214 24.27 -0.05 7.68
C GLN A 214 24.87 -1.25 8.45
N THR A 215 24.21 -1.69 9.52
CA THR A 215 24.66 -2.85 10.30
C THR A 215 24.62 -4.12 9.44
N PRO A 216 25.69 -4.93 9.43
CA PRO A 216 25.68 -6.19 8.69
C PRO A 216 24.56 -7.12 9.15
N ILE A 217 23.74 -7.56 8.21
CA ILE A 217 22.58 -8.42 8.47
C ILE A 217 22.92 -9.82 7.97
N SER A 218 22.71 -10.85 8.80
CA SER A 218 22.83 -12.25 8.38
C SER A 218 21.43 -12.87 8.27
N VAL A 219 21.02 -13.21 7.06
CA VAL A 219 19.74 -13.86 6.79
C VAL A 219 19.66 -15.26 7.43
N LYS A 220 20.80 -15.93 7.63
CA LYS A 220 20.88 -17.26 8.28
C LYS A 220 20.45 -17.28 9.75
N ALA A 221 20.36 -16.11 10.39
CA ALA A 221 19.87 -16.02 11.77
C ALA A 221 18.35 -16.23 11.91
N TYR A 222 17.64 -16.25 10.79
CA TYR A 222 16.18 -16.36 10.77
C TYR A 222 15.68 -17.76 10.40
N PRO A 223 14.45 -18.13 10.78
CA PRO A 223 13.82 -19.36 10.31
C PRO A 223 13.82 -19.46 8.78
N PRO A 224 13.93 -20.66 8.19
CA PRO A 224 14.13 -20.81 6.75
C PRO A 224 13.09 -20.08 5.87
N ILE A 225 11.83 -20.10 6.26
CA ILE A 225 10.75 -19.40 5.51
C ILE A 225 10.88 -17.88 5.61
N ALA A 226 11.22 -17.34 6.78
CA ALA A 226 11.45 -15.91 6.95
C ALA A 226 12.70 -15.45 6.18
N ALA A 227 13.79 -16.21 6.23
CA ALA A 227 14.99 -15.98 5.44
C ALA A 227 14.69 -15.97 3.93
N ARG A 228 13.93 -16.96 3.47
CA ARG A 228 13.48 -17.04 2.07
C ARG A 228 12.65 -15.84 1.67
N TYR A 229 11.68 -15.45 2.49
CA TYR A 229 10.88 -14.26 2.25
C TYR A 229 11.73 -13.01 2.08
N MET A 230 12.70 -12.77 2.96
CA MET A 230 13.59 -11.61 2.91
C MET A 230 14.35 -11.56 1.58
N VAL A 231 14.89 -12.68 1.14
CA VAL A 231 15.62 -12.78 -0.13
C VAL A 231 14.69 -12.52 -1.32
N ASP A 232 13.56 -13.23 -1.36
CA ASP A 232 12.61 -13.15 -2.48
C ASP A 232 12.01 -11.76 -2.60
N PHE A 233 11.63 -11.13 -1.50
CA PHE A 233 11.07 -9.79 -1.48
C PHE A 233 12.11 -8.72 -1.92
N CYS A 234 13.34 -8.80 -1.40
CA CYS A 234 14.40 -7.86 -1.78
C CYS A 234 14.81 -7.99 -3.26
N LEU A 235 14.93 -9.23 -3.75
CA LEU A 235 15.21 -9.47 -5.17
C LEU A 235 14.10 -8.95 -6.07
N PHE A 236 12.84 -9.22 -5.73
CA PHE A 236 11.70 -8.75 -6.48
C PHE A 236 11.66 -7.22 -6.55
N ALA A 237 11.85 -6.55 -5.41
CA ALA A 237 11.93 -5.10 -5.35
C ALA A 237 13.08 -4.56 -6.23
N TYR A 238 14.27 -5.17 -6.16
CA TYR A 238 15.42 -4.79 -6.98
C TYR A 238 15.13 -4.96 -8.48
N LEU A 239 14.65 -6.13 -8.89
CA LEU A 239 14.40 -6.46 -10.29
C LEU A 239 13.31 -5.62 -10.94
N THR A 240 12.32 -5.18 -10.16
CA THR A 240 11.20 -4.39 -10.67
C THR A 240 11.48 -2.89 -10.68
N GLN A 241 12.37 -2.39 -9.83
CA GLN A 241 12.65 -0.96 -9.71
C GLN A 241 13.92 -0.52 -10.42
N VAL A 242 14.86 -1.43 -10.63
CA VAL A 242 16.14 -1.12 -11.28
C VAL A 242 16.07 -1.42 -12.77
N LYS A 243 16.11 -0.38 -13.61
CA LYS A 243 15.99 -0.50 -15.08
C LYS A 243 17.00 -1.47 -15.71
N LYS A 244 18.17 -1.62 -15.12
CA LYS A 244 19.23 -2.53 -15.59
C LYS A 244 19.80 -3.28 -14.39
N PRO A 245 19.15 -4.35 -13.95
CA PRO A 245 19.64 -5.18 -12.85
C PRO A 245 21.01 -5.77 -13.17
N VAL A 246 21.93 -5.72 -12.20
CA VAL A 246 23.33 -6.19 -12.37
C VAL A 246 23.61 -7.31 -11.38
N TRP A 247 23.90 -8.50 -11.90
CA TRP A 247 24.17 -9.68 -11.08
C TRP A 247 25.33 -9.49 -10.09
N SER A 248 26.41 -8.80 -10.47
CA SER A 248 27.54 -8.57 -9.57
C SER A 248 27.15 -7.80 -8.31
N GLN A 249 26.18 -6.88 -8.38
CA GLN A 249 25.65 -6.16 -7.24
C GLN A 249 24.86 -7.10 -6.30
N VAL A 250 23.99 -7.92 -6.90
CA VAL A 250 23.21 -8.92 -6.14
C VAL A 250 24.12 -9.95 -5.49
N ASN A 251 25.15 -10.42 -6.19
CA ASN A 251 26.11 -11.38 -5.65
C ASN A 251 26.96 -10.78 -4.50
N LEU A 252 27.35 -9.51 -4.63
CA LEU A 252 28.05 -8.80 -3.53
C LEU A 252 27.14 -8.67 -2.31
N TRP A 253 25.89 -8.24 -2.50
CA TRP A 253 24.89 -8.18 -1.43
C TRP A 253 24.67 -9.55 -0.78
N GLY A 254 24.56 -10.62 -1.57
CA GLY A 254 24.44 -11.98 -1.06
C GLY A 254 25.62 -12.40 -0.19
N SER A 255 26.85 -12.07 -0.58
CA SER A 255 28.03 -12.36 0.22
C SER A 255 28.08 -11.59 1.53
N GLN A 256 27.66 -10.33 1.53
CA GLN A 256 27.58 -9.47 2.73
C GLN A 256 26.51 -9.94 3.72
N THR A 257 25.44 -10.55 3.24
CA THR A 257 24.29 -11.02 4.02
C THR A 257 24.33 -12.52 4.34
N ASN A 258 25.43 -13.20 4.02
CA ASN A 258 25.61 -14.65 4.21
C ASN A 258 24.58 -15.52 3.52
N ILE A 259 24.10 -15.12 2.34
CA ILE A 259 23.21 -15.92 1.49
C ILE A 259 24.08 -16.90 0.68
N ASP A 260 23.60 -18.15 0.57
CA ASP A 260 24.25 -19.14 -0.30
C ASP A 260 24.22 -18.68 -1.76
N PRO A 261 25.38 -18.63 -2.47
CA PRO A 261 25.43 -18.11 -3.84
C PRO A 261 24.61 -18.93 -4.86
N ALA A 262 24.54 -20.26 -4.68
CA ALA A 262 23.77 -21.11 -5.58
C ALA A 262 22.27 -20.87 -5.39
N TYR A 263 21.82 -20.78 -4.15
CA TYR A 263 20.45 -20.44 -3.80
C TYR A 263 20.09 -19.04 -4.33
N LEU A 264 20.94 -18.04 -4.10
CA LEU A 264 20.71 -16.67 -4.58
C LEU A 264 20.60 -16.61 -6.12
N SER A 265 21.48 -17.33 -6.82
CA SER A 265 21.45 -17.43 -8.28
C SER A 265 20.17 -18.07 -8.80
N GLU A 266 19.72 -19.14 -8.16
CA GLU A 266 18.46 -19.82 -8.49
C GLU A 266 17.27 -18.87 -8.34
N ARG A 267 17.16 -18.15 -7.20
CA ARG A 267 16.08 -17.22 -6.93
C ARG A 267 16.08 -16.03 -7.90
N TYR A 268 17.25 -15.47 -8.15
CA TYR A 268 17.43 -14.35 -9.08
C TYR A 268 16.98 -14.70 -10.51
N ASN A 269 17.47 -15.83 -11.03
CA ASN A 269 17.12 -16.28 -12.39
C ASN A 269 15.64 -16.69 -12.49
N GLY A 270 15.11 -17.34 -11.45
CA GLY A 270 13.70 -17.71 -11.37
C GLY A 270 12.78 -16.51 -11.42
N GLN A 271 13.11 -15.45 -10.69
CA GLN A 271 12.31 -14.22 -10.69
C GLN A 271 12.43 -13.44 -12.01
N ILE A 272 13.62 -13.35 -12.61
CA ILE A 272 13.77 -12.76 -13.95
C ILE A 272 12.86 -13.46 -14.95
N LYS A 273 12.94 -14.79 -15.02
CA LYS A 273 12.11 -15.58 -15.93
C LYS A 273 10.61 -15.38 -15.67
N TRP A 274 10.22 -15.27 -14.40
CA TRP A 274 8.85 -14.98 -14.04
C TRP A 274 8.43 -13.58 -14.53
N LEU A 275 9.25 -12.56 -14.29
CA LEU A 275 9.00 -11.17 -14.69
C LEU A 275 8.87 -11.03 -16.21
N GLU A 276 9.73 -11.71 -16.99
CA GLU A 276 9.67 -11.73 -18.45
C GLU A 276 8.32 -12.27 -18.98
N ASN A 277 7.74 -13.24 -18.27
CA ASN A 277 6.46 -13.83 -18.66
C ASN A 277 5.23 -13.05 -18.13
N HIS A 278 5.42 -12.09 -17.22
CA HIS A 278 4.33 -11.41 -16.53
C HIS A 278 4.47 -9.87 -16.54
N GLN A 279 5.08 -9.29 -17.57
CA GLN A 279 5.34 -7.84 -17.65
C GLN A 279 4.09 -6.97 -17.43
N GLY A 280 2.94 -7.37 -17.96
CA GLY A 280 1.68 -6.62 -17.77
C GLY A 280 1.21 -6.51 -16.31
N PHE A 281 1.64 -7.42 -15.42
CA PHE A 281 1.29 -7.33 -13.99
C PHE A 281 2.16 -6.34 -13.22
N ILE A 282 3.38 -6.07 -13.72
CA ILE A 282 4.33 -5.19 -13.06
C ILE A 282 3.92 -3.73 -13.26
N ASP A 283 3.53 -3.39 -14.48
CA ASP A 283 3.14 -2.03 -14.87
C ASP A 283 1.93 -1.55 -14.05
N ASP A 284 1.00 -2.44 -13.71
CA ASP A 284 -0.19 -2.12 -12.89
C ASP A 284 0.05 -2.20 -11.38
N GLY A 285 1.03 -2.98 -10.92
CA GLY A 285 1.29 -3.28 -9.52
C GLY A 285 2.40 -2.43 -8.89
N TRP A 286 3.65 -2.83 -9.08
CA TRP A 286 4.80 -2.21 -8.42
C TRP A 286 5.17 -0.82 -8.93
N GLU A 287 5.13 -0.58 -10.23
CA GLU A 287 5.29 0.78 -10.73
C GLU A 287 4.19 1.70 -10.22
N GLY A 288 2.97 1.19 -10.07
CA GLY A 288 1.86 1.91 -9.46
C GLY A 288 2.05 2.22 -7.97
N LEU A 289 2.81 1.40 -7.22
CA LEU A 289 3.09 1.60 -5.80
C LEU A 289 4.28 2.53 -5.55
N PHE A 290 5.34 2.43 -6.36
CA PHE A 290 6.62 3.08 -6.09
C PHE A 290 6.98 4.21 -7.08
N GLY A 291 6.17 4.48 -8.09
CA GLY A 291 6.61 5.34 -9.18
C GLY A 291 5.80 6.60 -9.41
N VAL A 292 6.19 7.24 -10.47
CA VAL A 292 5.58 8.40 -11.13
C VAL A 292 4.07 8.25 -11.28
N GLN A 293 3.55 7.03 -11.32
CA GLN A 293 2.13 6.70 -11.45
C GLN A 293 1.27 7.13 -10.26
N LEU A 294 1.78 7.20 -9.02
CA LEU A 294 0.98 7.73 -7.91
C LEU A 294 0.64 9.21 -8.16
N TYR A 295 1.60 9.99 -8.64
CA TYR A 295 1.37 11.38 -9.02
C TYR A 295 0.40 11.47 -10.20
N ASP A 296 0.55 10.65 -11.21
CA ASP A 296 -0.33 10.63 -12.39
C ASP A 296 -1.73 10.12 -12.03
N ARG A 297 -1.88 9.13 -11.19
CA ARG A 297 -3.17 8.66 -10.66
C ARG A 297 -3.85 9.71 -9.80
N ILE A 298 -3.13 10.39 -8.91
CA ILE A 298 -3.66 11.52 -8.13
C ILE A 298 -4.10 12.63 -9.09
N LYS A 299 -3.31 12.93 -10.10
CA LYS A 299 -3.62 13.92 -11.12
C LYS A 299 -4.88 13.55 -11.90
N GLU A 300 -4.99 12.31 -12.42
CA GLU A 300 -6.18 11.81 -13.11
C GLU A 300 -7.43 11.85 -12.22
N TRP A 301 -7.29 11.49 -10.96
CA TRP A 301 -8.40 11.54 -10.02
C TRP A 301 -8.85 12.99 -9.76
N ILE A 302 -7.92 13.92 -9.53
CA ILE A 302 -8.24 15.35 -9.41
C ILE A 302 -8.93 15.85 -10.70
N GLN A 303 -8.44 15.44 -11.86
CA GLN A 303 -9.06 15.77 -13.14
C GLN A 303 -10.51 15.26 -13.22
N LYS A 304 -10.76 14.00 -12.83
CA LYS A 304 -12.11 13.44 -12.77
C LYS A 304 -13.02 14.20 -11.81
N LEU A 305 -12.51 14.62 -10.65
CA LEU A 305 -13.25 15.44 -9.69
C LEU A 305 -13.60 16.83 -10.26
N ILE A 306 -12.65 17.50 -10.89
CA ILE A 306 -12.86 18.80 -11.53
C ILE A 306 -13.92 18.66 -12.63
N LEU A 307 -13.78 17.68 -13.52
CA LEU A 307 -14.74 17.45 -14.62
C LEU A 307 -16.15 17.12 -14.13
N ARG A 308 -16.30 16.26 -13.13
CA ARG A 308 -17.62 15.91 -12.54
C ARG A 308 -18.31 17.11 -11.93
N ASN A 309 -17.57 18.08 -11.46
CA ASN A 309 -18.07 19.28 -10.80
C ASN A 309 -17.96 20.53 -11.68
N SER A 310 -17.58 20.39 -12.94
CA SER A 310 -17.24 21.49 -13.85
C SER A 310 -18.28 22.61 -13.87
N LYS A 311 -19.56 22.26 -14.05
CA LYS A 311 -20.65 23.27 -14.11
C LYS A 311 -20.77 24.10 -12.84
N ARG A 312 -20.61 23.48 -11.65
CA ARG A 312 -20.66 24.20 -10.37
C ARG A 312 -19.39 25.01 -10.16
N LEU A 313 -18.24 24.38 -10.48
CA LEU A 313 -16.95 25.03 -10.30
C LEU A 313 -16.79 26.27 -11.20
N ILE A 314 -17.23 26.20 -12.46
CA ILE A 314 -17.26 27.33 -13.39
C ILE A 314 -18.11 28.46 -12.80
N LYS A 315 -19.35 28.17 -12.38
CA LYS A 315 -20.26 29.16 -11.80
C LYS A 315 -19.67 29.88 -10.58
N GLU A 316 -18.98 29.15 -9.70
CA GLU A 316 -18.31 29.74 -8.52
C GLU A 316 -17.08 30.56 -8.91
N LEU A 317 -16.31 30.08 -9.91
CA LEU A 317 -15.14 30.79 -10.42
C LEU A 317 -15.52 32.11 -11.12
N GLU A 318 -16.59 32.11 -11.93
CA GLU A 318 -17.14 33.33 -12.58
C GLU A 318 -17.53 34.42 -11.57
N GLY A 319 -17.99 34.01 -10.37
CA GLY A 319 -18.28 34.89 -9.25
C GLY A 319 -17.02 35.55 -8.62
N SER A 320 -15.80 35.09 -8.98
CA SER A 320 -14.53 35.55 -8.42
C SER A 320 -13.53 35.95 -9.50
N GLY A 321 -13.73 37.13 -10.12
CA GLY A 321 -12.85 37.61 -11.21
C GLY A 321 -11.37 37.66 -10.85
N GLU A 322 -11.04 38.00 -9.60
CA GLU A 322 -9.65 38.02 -9.14
C GLU A 322 -9.02 36.62 -9.11
N LEU A 323 -9.76 35.61 -8.66
CA LEU A 323 -9.30 34.23 -8.67
C LEU A 323 -9.04 33.71 -10.08
N LEU A 324 -9.92 34.02 -11.02
CA LEU A 324 -9.74 33.70 -12.44
C LEU A 324 -8.44 34.29 -13.02
N VAL A 325 -8.17 35.57 -12.73
CA VAL A 325 -6.93 36.24 -13.17
C VAL A 325 -5.69 35.54 -12.58
N LEU A 326 -5.70 35.24 -11.29
CA LEU A 326 -4.57 34.56 -10.63
C LEU A 326 -4.38 33.11 -11.13
N LEU A 327 -5.46 32.37 -11.35
CA LEU A 327 -5.40 31.03 -11.93
C LEU A 327 -4.89 31.05 -13.38
N SER A 328 -5.34 32.00 -14.19
CA SER A 328 -4.81 32.20 -15.53
C SER A 328 -3.32 32.56 -15.50
N LYS A 329 -2.91 33.47 -14.61
CA LYS A 329 -1.49 33.81 -14.40
C LYS A 329 -0.65 32.55 -14.05
N SER A 330 -1.19 31.66 -13.23
CA SER A 330 -0.49 30.43 -12.81
C SER A 330 -0.12 29.45 -13.94
N THR A 331 -0.73 29.60 -15.11
CA THR A 331 -0.42 28.78 -16.28
C THR A 331 0.84 29.22 -17.02
N HIS A 332 1.20 30.49 -16.90
CA HIS A 332 2.29 31.12 -17.66
C HIS A 332 3.43 31.62 -16.77
N LYS A 333 3.16 31.88 -15.50
CA LYS A 333 4.14 32.42 -14.55
C LYS A 333 3.90 31.84 -13.16
N GLU A 334 4.98 31.62 -12.40
CA GLU A 334 4.84 31.25 -10.99
C GLU A 334 4.21 32.38 -10.18
N LEU A 335 3.23 32.04 -9.35
CA LEU A 335 2.62 32.95 -8.41
C LEU A 335 3.58 33.25 -7.25
N ASP A 336 3.61 34.49 -6.79
CA ASP A 336 4.33 34.83 -5.57
C ASP A 336 3.66 34.19 -4.32
N VAL A 337 4.32 34.33 -3.17
CA VAL A 337 3.85 33.67 -1.93
C VAL A 337 2.46 34.21 -1.50
N LYS A 338 2.21 35.50 -1.68
CA LYS A 338 0.93 36.14 -1.30
C LYS A 338 -0.19 35.74 -2.27
N GLU A 339 0.10 35.76 -3.57
CA GLU A 339 -0.83 35.33 -4.62
C GLU A 339 -1.19 33.84 -4.46
N ARG A 340 -0.20 33.01 -4.19
CA ARG A 340 -0.40 31.57 -3.96
C ARG A 340 -1.30 31.30 -2.75
N LYS A 341 -1.06 32.01 -1.65
CA LYS A 341 -1.89 31.92 -0.45
C LYS A 341 -3.33 32.35 -0.73
N LYS A 342 -3.51 33.46 -1.44
CA LYS A 342 -4.83 33.99 -1.79
C LYS A 342 -5.62 33.04 -2.69
N VAL A 343 -4.97 32.46 -3.70
CA VAL A 343 -5.59 31.43 -4.56
C VAL A 343 -6.02 30.22 -3.74
N GLN A 344 -5.18 29.77 -2.83
CA GLN A 344 -5.51 28.62 -1.95
C GLN A 344 -6.72 28.94 -1.06
N GLU A 345 -6.76 30.08 -0.41
CA GLU A 345 -7.87 30.49 0.46
C GLU A 345 -9.19 30.59 -0.33
N GLN A 346 -9.20 31.25 -1.47
CA GLN A 346 -10.39 31.38 -2.30
C GLN A 346 -10.87 30.06 -2.90
N LEU A 347 -9.95 29.18 -3.32
CA LEU A 347 -10.32 27.83 -3.77
C LEU A 347 -10.91 26.98 -2.64
N LEU A 348 -10.36 27.08 -1.43
CA LEU A 348 -10.91 26.36 -0.27
C LEU A 348 -12.32 26.85 0.06
N ASP A 349 -12.62 28.16 -0.10
CA ASP A 349 -13.96 28.68 0.10
C ASP A 349 -14.95 28.16 -0.95
N ILE A 350 -14.54 28.09 -2.22
CA ILE A 350 -15.35 27.46 -3.28
C ILE A 350 -15.58 25.97 -2.98
N PHE A 351 -14.55 25.26 -2.53
CA PHE A 351 -14.66 23.82 -2.24
C PHE A 351 -15.60 23.51 -1.07
N LYS A 352 -15.82 24.46 -0.14
CA LYS A 352 -16.86 24.34 0.90
C LYS A 352 -18.27 24.26 0.32
N SER A 353 -18.51 24.94 -0.80
CA SER A 353 -19.82 24.94 -1.47
C SER A 353 -20.11 23.67 -2.29
N ILE A 354 -19.06 22.89 -2.62
CA ILE A 354 -19.13 21.71 -3.47
C ILE A 354 -18.77 20.45 -2.65
N PRO A 355 -19.76 19.66 -2.19
CA PRO A 355 -19.50 18.55 -1.25
C PRO A 355 -18.41 17.57 -1.68
N SER A 356 -18.32 17.24 -2.97
CA SER A 356 -17.30 16.31 -3.51
C SER A 356 -15.90 16.93 -3.56
N LEU A 357 -15.76 18.26 -3.45
CA LEU A 357 -14.47 18.97 -3.37
C LEU A 357 -14.10 19.32 -1.92
N ALA A 358 -15.01 19.12 -0.96
CA ALA A 358 -14.74 19.34 0.46
C ALA A 358 -13.58 18.49 1.00
N ILE A 359 -13.20 17.44 0.26
CA ILE A 359 -12.03 16.60 0.54
C ILE A 359 -10.72 17.40 0.62
N PHE A 360 -10.61 18.49 -0.13
CA PHE A 360 -9.43 19.35 -0.08
C PHE A 360 -9.36 20.21 1.19
N LEU A 361 -10.44 20.29 1.97
CA LEU A 361 -10.51 21.00 3.26
C LEU A 361 -9.97 20.15 4.42
N LEU A 362 -9.83 18.85 4.21
CA LEU A 362 -9.47 17.91 5.24
C LEU A 362 -7.95 17.92 5.52
N PRO A 363 -7.48 17.52 6.71
CA PRO A 363 -6.07 17.46 7.03
C PRO A 363 -5.29 16.67 5.96
N GLY A 364 -4.31 17.30 5.33
CA GLY A 364 -3.54 16.75 4.21
C GLY A 364 -4.10 17.08 2.81
N GLY A 365 -5.39 17.44 2.64
CA GLY A 365 -5.97 17.87 1.36
C GLY A 365 -5.34 19.13 0.79
N ALA A 366 -4.90 20.01 1.67
CA ALA A 366 -4.17 21.23 1.30
C ALA A 366 -2.86 20.95 0.54
N LEU A 367 -2.24 19.79 0.72
CA LEU A 367 -1.04 19.37 -0.02
C LEU A 367 -1.32 19.14 -1.52
N LEU A 368 -2.57 18.90 -1.90
CA LEU A 368 -2.99 18.70 -3.28
C LEU A 368 -3.37 20.01 -3.98
N LEU A 369 -3.56 21.10 -3.23
CA LEU A 369 -3.97 22.40 -3.80
C LEU A 369 -3.03 22.92 -4.89
N PRO A 370 -1.69 22.80 -4.80
CA PRO A 370 -0.82 23.24 -5.88
C PRO A 370 -1.07 22.50 -7.20
N LEU A 371 -1.46 21.22 -7.12
CA LEU A 371 -1.80 20.43 -8.29
C LEU A 371 -3.17 20.84 -8.85
N VAL A 372 -4.16 21.08 -7.98
CA VAL A 372 -5.49 21.56 -8.36
C VAL A 372 -5.40 22.92 -9.05
N VAL A 373 -4.61 23.85 -8.52
CA VAL A 373 -4.36 25.18 -9.12
C VAL A 373 -3.84 25.07 -10.54
N LYS A 374 -2.93 24.12 -10.81
CA LYS A 374 -2.39 23.87 -12.16
C LYS A 374 -3.38 23.17 -13.10
N LEU A 375 -4.30 22.38 -12.56
CA LEU A 375 -5.23 21.58 -13.37
C LEU A 375 -6.52 22.33 -13.72
N ILE A 376 -7.06 23.17 -12.84
CA ILE A 376 -8.31 23.92 -13.08
C ILE A 376 -8.29 24.68 -14.41
N PRO A 377 -7.29 25.51 -14.73
CA PRO A 377 -7.28 26.23 -16.01
C PRO A 377 -7.18 25.33 -17.23
N LYS A 378 -6.49 24.19 -17.10
CA LYS A 378 -6.34 23.20 -18.19
C LYS A 378 -7.61 22.40 -18.44
N MET A 379 -8.39 22.17 -17.40
CA MET A 379 -9.59 21.32 -17.46
C MET A 379 -10.87 22.11 -17.76
N LEU A 380 -10.86 23.40 -17.50
CA LEU A 380 -12.01 24.31 -17.66
C LEU A 380 -11.64 25.52 -18.53
N PRO A 381 -11.16 25.33 -19.77
CA PRO A 381 -10.69 26.44 -20.62
C PRO A 381 -11.80 27.46 -20.87
N SER A 382 -13.06 27.05 -21.00
CA SER A 382 -14.20 27.96 -21.22
C SER A 382 -14.35 29.03 -20.12
N ALA A 383 -14.08 28.68 -18.86
CA ALA A 383 -14.14 29.64 -17.75
C ALA A 383 -13.09 30.76 -17.84
N PHE A 384 -12.05 30.53 -18.67
CA PHE A 384 -10.94 31.46 -18.83
C PHE A 384 -10.97 32.20 -20.19
N ASP A 385 -11.65 31.63 -21.19
CA ASP A 385 -11.78 32.24 -22.53
C ASP A 385 -12.83 33.37 -22.53
N GLU A 386 -13.94 33.21 -21.79
CA GLU A 386 -15.00 34.21 -21.69
C GLU A 386 -14.57 35.49 -20.90
N ASN A 387 -13.50 35.40 -20.11
CA ASN A 387 -12.93 36.55 -19.37
C ASN A 387 -11.67 37.14 -20.04
N ARG A 388 -11.39 36.87 -21.29
CA ARG A 388 -10.47 37.67 -22.07
C ARG A 388 -11.12 39.06 -22.26
N ILE A 389 -10.72 40.02 -21.42
CA ILE A 389 -10.98 41.43 -21.64
C ILE A 389 -10.47 41.73 -23.04
N GLU A 390 -11.39 41.97 -23.97
CA GLU A 390 -11.04 42.52 -25.27
C GLU A 390 -10.22 43.77 -25.00
N LYS A 391 -8.95 43.76 -25.38
CA LYS A 391 -8.17 45.00 -25.43
C LYS A 391 -8.90 45.85 -26.45
N GLU A 392 -9.50 46.93 -25.99
CA GLU A 392 -10.01 47.94 -26.89
C GLU A 392 -8.92 48.28 -27.93
N PRO A 393 -9.25 48.31 -29.21
CA PRO A 393 -8.32 48.77 -30.22
C PRO A 393 -7.99 50.25 -29.92
N ASN A 394 -6.75 50.52 -29.59
CA ASN A 394 -6.26 51.86 -29.45
C ASN A 394 -6.57 52.62 -30.76
N GLY A 395 -7.47 53.60 -30.68
CA GLY A 395 -7.67 54.59 -31.68
C GLY A 395 -6.52 55.57 -31.79
#